data_8ecbcb5b3456e79891f404659f3e7148
#
_entry.id   8ecbcb5b3456e79891f404659f3e7148
#
_cell.length_a   1.000
_cell.length_b   1.000
_cell.length_c   1.000
_cell.angle_alpha   90.00
_cell.angle_beta   90.00
_cell.angle_gamma   90.00
#
_symmetry.space_group_name_H-M   'P 1'
#
loop_
_entity.id
_entity.type
_entity.pdbx_description
1 polymer ?
#
loop_
_entity_poly.entity_id
_entity_poly.type
_entity_poly.pdbx_seq_one_letter_code
_entity_poly.pdbx_strand_id
1 'polypeptide(L)'
;MIKQTIKQDQVAALKAGDQARLNILRYILAKIQNQEIAKQKELNDEETTAVLQKQVKELKETLEAAEKANRAELIAQAKTELAIVGGYLPKQLSDEELKKEVEKIVSENQELYQKNPKAVIGTCMKQLKSKADSQRIINIINSLAS
;
A
#
# COMPACT_ATOMS: atom_id res chain seq x y z
N MET A 1 0.59 -8.37 14.99
CA MET A 1 -0.44 -8.39 13.94
C MET A 1 -0.94 -6.98 13.67
N ILE A 2 -1.05 -6.62 12.43
CA ILE A 2 -1.42 -5.25 12.00
C ILE A 2 -2.81 -4.87 12.50
N LYS A 3 -3.78 -5.75 12.34
CA LYS A 3 -5.17 -5.52 12.79
C LYS A 3 -5.24 -5.20 14.28
N GLN A 4 -4.51 -5.93 15.11
CA GLN A 4 -4.49 -5.69 16.55
C GLN A 4 -3.88 -4.33 16.89
N THR A 5 -2.80 -3.97 16.21
CA THR A 5 -2.16 -2.66 16.38
C THR A 5 -3.13 -1.54 16.02
N ILE A 6 -3.87 -1.67 14.91
CA ILE A 6 -4.87 -0.68 14.51
C ILE A 6 -5.97 -0.55 15.58
N LYS A 7 -6.44 -1.66 16.13
CA LYS A 7 -7.45 -1.64 17.20
C LYS A 7 -6.95 -0.93 18.45
N GLN A 8 -5.71 -1.20 18.86
CA GLN A 8 -5.09 -0.55 20.00
C GLN A 8 -4.94 0.95 19.76
N ASP A 9 -4.51 1.33 18.58
CA ASP A 9 -4.32 2.73 18.20
C ASP A 9 -5.66 3.48 18.12
N GLN A 10 -6.73 2.80 17.69
CA GLN A 10 -8.08 3.35 17.70
C GLN A 10 -8.51 3.73 19.14
N VAL A 11 -8.28 2.85 20.09
CA VAL A 11 -8.60 3.11 21.50
C VAL A 11 -7.75 4.27 22.02
N ALA A 12 -6.47 4.29 21.70
CA ALA A 12 -5.57 5.38 22.10
C ALA A 12 -6.00 6.73 21.50
N ALA A 13 -6.43 6.75 20.24
CA ALA A 13 -6.92 7.95 19.57
C ALA A 13 -8.22 8.45 20.25
N LEU A 14 -9.11 7.55 20.62
CA LEU A 14 -10.34 7.90 21.33
C LEU A 14 -10.00 8.56 22.67
N LYS A 15 -9.11 7.97 23.44
CA LYS A 15 -8.69 8.50 24.74
C LYS A 15 -7.97 9.84 24.64
N ALA A 16 -7.19 10.03 23.58
CA ALA A 16 -6.44 11.26 23.33
C ALA A 16 -7.30 12.38 22.72
N GLY A 17 -8.52 12.06 22.26
CA GLY A 17 -9.37 13.02 21.56
C GLY A 17 -8.89 13.35 20.15
N ASP A 18 -8.08 12.49 19.56
CA ASP A 18 -7.57 12.66 18.19
C ASP A 18 -8.62 12.20 17.18
N GLN A 19 -9.53 13.09 16.82
CA GLN A 19 -10.70 12.77 16.00
C GLN A 19 -10.31 12.34 14.59
N ALA A 20 -9.32 12.97 13.97
CA ALA A 20 -8.88 12.63 12.61
C ALA A 20 -8.35 11.19 12.56
N ARG A 21 -7.48 10.84 13.51
CA ARG A 21 -6.93 9.49 13.62
C ARG A 21 -8.01 8.46 13.93
N LEU A 22 -8.90 8.79 14.85
CA LEU A 22 -10.01 7.91 15.23
C LEU A 22 -10.91 7.59 14.02
N ASN A 23 -11.27 8.60 13.24
CA ASN A 23 -12.14 8.43 12.08
C ASN A 23 -11.53 7.52 11.01
N ILE A 24 -10.26 7.73 10.65
CA ILE A 24 -9.62 6.91 9.61
C ILE A 24 -9.38 5.48 10.10
N LEU A 25 -9.01 5.30 11.37
CA LEU A 25 -8.82 3.95 11.93
C LEU A 25 -10.13 3.17 11.99
N ARG A 26 -11.23 3.82 12.36
CA ARG A 26 -12.57 3.20 12.32
C ARG A 26 -12.95 2.80 10.90
N TYR A 27 -12.69 3.64 9.93
CA TYR A 27 -12.99 3.39 8.53
C TYR A 27 -12.23 2.15 8.02
N ILE A 28 -10.94 2.08 8.31
CA ILE A 28 -10.10 0.94 7.91
C ILE A 28 -10.56 -0.34 8.58
N LEU A 29 -10.84 -0.31 9.88
CA LEU A 29 -11.31 -1.49 10.61
C LEU A 29 -12.64 -1.99 10.06
N ALA A 30 -13.54 -1.08 9.66
CA ALA A 30 -14.80 -1.46 9.01
C ALA A 30 -14.55 -2.16 7.68
N LYS A 31 -13.60 -1.68 6.88
CA LYS A 31 -13.23 -2.33 5.62
C LYS A 31 -12.63 -3.72 5.84
N ILE A 32 -11.77 -3.87 6.84
CA ILE A 32 -11.20 -5.17 7.21
C ILE A 32 -12.32 -6.12 7.63
N GLN A 33 -13.22 -5.67 8.50
CA GLN A 33 -14.33 -6.47 8.98
C GLN A 33 -15.25 -6.89 7.85
N ASN A 34 -15.57 -6.01 6.92
CA ASN A 34 -16.40 -6.32 5.76
C ASN A 34 -15.77 -7.42 4.90
N GLN A 35 -14.47 -7.38 4.71
CA GLN A 35 -13.77 -8.43 3.98
C GLN A 35 -13.74 -9.75 4.75
N GLU A 36 -13.58 -9.70 6.05
CA GLU A 36 -13.64 -10.90 6.90
C GLU A 36 -15.02 -11.57 6.81
N ILE A 37 -16.08 -10.79 6.80
CA ILE A 37 -17.45 -11.29 6.63
C ILE A 37 -17.60 -11.93 5.25
N ALA A 38 -17.16 -11.26 4.20
CA ALA A 38 -17.26 -11.77 2.83
C ALA A 38 -16.49 -13.06 2.61
N LYS A 39 -15.31 -13.19 3.22
CA LYS A 39 -14.46 -14.37 3.12
C LYS A 39 -14.76 -15.43 4.17
N GLN A 40 -15.59 -15.13 5.15
CA GLN A 40 -15.94 -15.99 6.28
C GLN A 40 -14.71 -16.49 7.06
N LYS A 41 -13.70 -15.61 7.19
CA LYS A 41 -12.48 -15.89 7.96
C LYS A 41 -11.81 -14.58 8.36
N GLU A 42 -10.94 -14.65 9.37
CA GLU A 42 -10.11 -13.52 9.75
C GLU A 42 -9.04 -13.25 8.68
N LEU A 43 -8.72 -11.99 8.44
CA LEU A 43 -7.65 -11.62 7.54
C LEU A 43 -6.29 -11.79 8.24
N ASN A 44 -5.33 -12.38 7.54
CA ASN A 44 -3.94 -12.41 7.99
C ASN A 44 -3.26 -11.06 7.70
N ASP A 45 -1.99 -10.91 8.11
CA ASP A 45 -1.28 -9.65 7.93
C ASP A 45 -1.09 -9.28 6.45
N GLU A 46 -0.87 -10.27 5.59
CA GLU A 46 -0.75 -10.04 4.15
C GLU A 46 -2.06 -9.48 3.55
N GLU A 47 -3.17 -10.08 3.92
CA GLU A 47 -4.50 -9.64 3.46
C GLU A 47 -4.85 -8.27 4.04
N THR A 48 -4.50 -8.02 5.30
CA THR A 48 -4.69 -6.72 5.94
C THR A 48 -3.84 -5.65 5.24
N THR A 49 -2.59 -5.97 4.91
CA THR A 49 -1.70 -5.07 4.16
C THR A 49 -2.33 -4.71 2.81
N ALA A 50 -2.94 -5.67 2.12
CA ALA A 50 -3.61 -5.41 0.84
C ALA A 50 -4.76 -4.41 0.99
N VAL A 51 -5.55 -4.50 2.07
CA VAL A 51 -6.61 -3.54 2.37
C VAL A 51 -6.04 -2.14 2.57
N LEU A 52 -4.94 -2.05 3.33
CA LEU A 52 -4.27 -0.77 3.59
C LEU A 52 -3.66 -0.16 2.32
N GLN A 53 -3.07 -0.98 1.47
CA GLN A 53 -2.50 -0.51 0.19
C GLN A 53 -3.59 0.04 -0.72
N LYS A 54 -4.74 -0.62 -0.77
CA LYS A 54 -5.88 -0.13 -1.54
C LYS A 54 -6.39 1.19 -0.99
N GLN A 55 -6.44 1.33 0.32
CA GLN A 55 -6.85 2.58 0.97
C GLN A 55 -5.88 3.72 0.67
N VAL A 56 -4.58 3.45 0.69
CA VAL A 56 -3.56 4.45 0.32
C VAL A 56 -3.77 4.90 -1.13
N LYS A 57 -4.04 3.97 -2.03
CA LYS A 57 -4.30 4.30 -3.43
C LYS A 57 -5.53 5.21 -3.57
N GLU A 58 -6.63 4.88 -2.90
CA GLU A 58 -7.84 5.68 -2.91
C GLU A 58 -7.62 7.08 -2.34
N LEU A 59 -6.83 7.18 -1.26
CA LEU A 59 -6.49 8.47 -0.65
C LEU A 59 -5.61 9.33 -1.57
N LYS A 60 -4.68 8.72 -2.30
CA LYS A 60 -3.86 9.44 -3.29
C LYS A 60 -4.72 9.99 -4.42
N GLU A 61 -5.69 9.22 -4.89
CA GLU A 61 -6.64 9.68 -5.90
C GLU A 61 -7.49 10.83 -5.37
N THR A 62 -7.96 10.73 -4.13
CA THR A 62 -8.71 11.79 -3.45
C THR A 62 -7.87 13.05 -3.31
N LEU A 63 -6.60 12.91 -2.92
CA LEU A 63 -5.66 14.04 -2.79
C LEU A 63 -5.47 14.74 -4.13
N GLU A 64 -5.25 13.98 -5.20
CA GLU A 64 -5.08 14.53 -6.55
C GLU A 64 -6.32 15.31 -6.98
N ALA A 65 -7.51 14.74 -6.77
CA ALA A 65 -8.77 15.42 -7.08
C ALA A 65 -8.94 16.71 -6.27
N ALA A 66 -8.59 16.68 -4.98
CA ALA A 66 -8.66 17.86 -4.11
C ALA A 66 -7.68 18.95 -4.54
N GLU A 67 -6.49 18.58 -4.98
CA GLU A 67 -5.49 19.52 -5.50
C GLU A 67 -5.98 20.20 -6.78
N LYS A 68 -6.58 19.43 -7.70
CA LYS A 68 -7.16 19.96 -8.93
C LYS A 68 -8.32 20.93 -8.65
N ALA A 69 -9.10 20.64 -7.61
CA ALA A 69 -10.23 21.48 -7.19
C ALA A 69 -9.82 22.64 -6.26
N ASN A 70 -8.55 22.74 -5.88
CA ASN A 70 -8.01 23.76 -4.96
C ASN A 70 -8.74 23.79 -3.61
N ARG A 71 -9.09 22.62 -3.08
CA ARG A 71 -9.78 22.50 -1.79
C ARG A 71 -8.77 22.21 -0.67
N ALA A 72 -8.28 23.29 -0.04
CA ALA A 72 -7.21 23.20 0.97
C ALA A 72 -7.55 22.27 2.14
N GLU A 73 -8.78 22.30 2.63
CA GLU A 73 -9.21 21.45 3.75
C GLU A 73 -9.16 19.97 3.40
N LEU A 74 -9.63 19.60 2.19
CA LEU A 74 -9.61 18.21 1.72
C LEU A 74 -8.18 17.74 1.45
N ILE A 75 -7.31 18.62 0.95
CA ILE A 75 -5.89 18.33 0.75
C ILE A 75 -5.23 18.00 2.09
N ALA A 76 -5.43 18.84 3.11
CA ALA A 76 -4.87 18.62 4.44
C ALA A 76 -5.38 17.31 5.06
N GLN A 77 -6.68 17.05 4.95
CA GLN A 77 -7.29 15.82 5.47
C GLN A 77 -6.71 14.58 4.79
N ALA A 78 -6.62 14.59 3.47
CA ALA A 78 -6.09 13.46 2.71
C ALA A 78 -4.63 13.18 3.05
N LYS A 79 -3.81 14.22 3.21
CA LYS A 79 -2.40 14.09 3.61
C LYS A 79 -2.27 13.49 5.01
N THR A 80 -3.11 13.94 5.94
CA THR A 80 -3.13 13.41 7.32
C THR A 80 -3.50 11.92 7.31
N GLU A 81 -4.56 11.56 6.59
CA GLU A 81 -5.00 10.18 6.50
C GLU A 81 -3.96 9.28 5.82
N LEU A 82 -3.29 9.77 4.76
CA LEU A 82 -2.20 9.05 4.10
C LEU A 82 -1.05 8.76 5.06
N ALA A 83 -0.67 9.74 5.89
CA ALA A 83 0.40 9.55 6.87
C ALA A 83 0.02 8.48 7.90
N ILE A 84 -1.22 8.50 8.38
CA ILE A 84 -1.71 7.54 9.37
C ILE A 84 -1.75 6.12 8.78
N VAL A 85 -2.36 5.95 7.62
CA VAL A 85 -2.47 4.63 6.97
C VAL A 85 -1.10 4.10 6.54
N GLY A 86 -0.27 4.97 5.97
CA GLY A 86 1.08 4.61 5.54
C GLY A 86 1.97 4.13 6.68
N GLY A 87 1.70 4.58 7.90
CA GLY A 87 2.45 4.16 9.09
C GLY A 87 2.30 2.67 9.43
N TYR A 88 1.25 2.01 8.94
CA TYR A 88 1.03 0.57 9.15
C TYR A 88 1.60 -0.29 8.03
N LEU A 89 2.02 0.32 6.94
CA LEU A 89 2.59 -0.40 5.81
C LEU A 89 4.10 -0.51 5.94
N PRO A 90 4.72 -1.57 5.37
CA PRO A 90 6.16 -1.61 5.24
C PRO A 90 6.64 -0.37 4.48
N LYS A 91 7.86 0.07 4.78
CA LYS A 91 8.45 1.22 4.09
C LYS A 91 8.41 0.99 2.59
N GLN A 92 7.77 1.90 1.86
CA GLN A 92 7.71 1.84 0.40
C GLN A 92 9.08 2.22 -0.18
N LEU A 93 9.52 1.48 -1.19
CA LEU A 93 10.77 1.75 -1.87
C LEU A 93 10.65 2.97 -2.77
N SER A 94 11.69 3.81 -2.78
CA SER A 94 11.82 4.87 -3.77
C SER A 94 12.03 4.25 -5.16
N ASP A 95 11.87 5.03 -6.22
CA ASP A 95 12.06 4.53 -7.59
C ASP A 95 13.48 3.99 -7.79
N GLU A 96 14.49 4.64 -7.23
CA GLU A 96 15.88 4.18 -7.30
C GLU A 96 16.10 2.87 -6.56
N GLU A 97 15.59 2.77 -5.33
CA GLU A 97 15.67 1.55 -4.53
C GLU A 97 14.91 0.40 -5.20
N LEU A 98 13.72 0.68 -5.73
CA LEU A 98 12.91 -0.30 -6.43
C LEU A 98 13.62 -0.82 -7.69
N LYS A 99 14.24 0.07 -8.45
CA LYS A 99 15.03 -0.30 -9.63
C LYS A 99 16.16 -1.25 -9.28
N LYS A 100 16.89 -0.97 -8.19
CA LYS A 100 17.97 -1.81 -7.71
C LYS A 100 17.47 -3.20 -7.32
N GLU A 101 16.35 -3.28 -6.63
CA GLU A 101 15.76 -4.56 -6.22
C GLU A 101 15.28 -5.36 -7.43
N VAL A 102 14.65 -4.70 -8.40
CA VAL A 102 14.21 -5.35 -9.64
C VAL A 102 15.42 -5.86 -10.44
N GLU A 103 16.47 -5.05 -10.58
CA GLU A 103 17.71 -5.46 -11.26
C GLU A 103 18.35 -6.67 -10.61
N LYS A 104 18.34 -6.72 -9.29
CA LYS A 104 18.85 -7.87 -8.53
C LYS A 104 18.05 -9.14 -8.84
N ILE A 105 16.73 -9.05 -8.84
CA ILE A 105 15.85 -10.17 -9.13
C ILE A 105 16.04 -10.65 -10.58
N VAL A 106 16.16 -9.72 -11.53
CA VAL A 106 16.43 -10.03 -12.93
C VAL A 106 17.77 -10.75 -13.08
N SER A 107 18.82 -10.29 -12.39
CA SER A 107 20.13 -10.91 -12.39
C SER A 107 20.10 -12.35 -11.86
N GLU A 108 19.34 -12.59 -10.79
CA GLU A 108 19.17 -13.92 -10.22
C GLU A 108 18.36 -14.88 -11.12
N ASN A 109 17.55 -14.32 -12.02
CA ASN A 109 16.69 -15.07 -12.94
C ASN A 109 17.02 -14.77 -14.40
N GLN A 110 18.30 -14.62 -14.72
CA GLN A 110 18.74 -14.16 -16.01
C GLN A 110 18.26 -15.00 -17.19
N GLU A 111 18.31 -16.33 -17.07
CA GLU A 111 17.84 -17.22 -18.12
C GLU A 111 16.35 -17.04 -18.42
N LEU A 112 15.54 -16.95 -17.37
CA LEU A 112 14.11 -16.73 -17.50
C LEU A 112 13.83 -15.36 -18.14
N TYR A 113 14.58 -14.34 -17.72
CA TYR A 113 14.44 -12.99 -18.27
C TYR A 113 14.78 -12.94 -19.75
N GLN A 114 15.83 -13.62 -20.17
CA GLN A 114 16.23 -13.67 -21.59
C GLN A 114 15.20 -14.37 -22.46
N LYS A 115 14.59 -15.45 -21.96
CA LYS A 115 13.56 -16.19 -22.69
C LYS A 115 12.23 -15.45 -22.73
N ASN A 116 11.83 -14.87 -21.62
CA ASN A 116 10.56 -14.15 -21.50
C ASN A 116 10.64 -13.13 -20.37
N PRO A 117 10.96 -11.85 -20.68
CA PRO A 117 11.05 -10.80 -19.66
C PRO A 117 9.80 -10.67 -18.80
N LYS A 118 8.62 -10.95 -19.37
CA LYS A 118 7.34 -10.85 -18.64
C LYS A 118 7.20 -11.90 -17.55
N ALA A 119 7.86 -13.05 -17.67
CA ALA A 119 7.81 -14.09 -16.66
C ALA A 119 8.45 -13.65 -15.34
N VAL A 120 9.44 -12.75 -15.40
CA VAL A 120 10.11 -12.19 -14.21
C VAL A 120 9.20 -11.22 -13.46
N ILE A 121 8.20 -10.65 -14.13
CA ILE A 121 7.22 -9.75 -13.48
C ILE A 121 6.56 -10.46 -12.30
N GLY A 122 6.12 -11.70 -12.47
CA GLY A 122 5.51 -12.49 -11.41
C GLY A 122 6.44 -12.68 -10.22
N THR A 123 7.72 -12.96 -10.47
CA THR A 123 8.72 -13.14 -9.43
C THR A 123 8.95 -11.83 -8.66
N CYS A 124 9.10 -10.71 -9.38
CA CYS A 124 9.27 -9.39 -8.76
C CYS A 124 8.05 -9.00 -7.93
N MET A 125 6.85 -9.23 -8.45
CA MET A 125 5.62 -8.90 -7.73
C MET A 125 5.48 -9.70 -6.46
N LYS A 126 5.84 -10.99 -6.47
CA LYS A 126 5.80 -11.83 -5.29
C LYS A 126 6.73 -11.34 -4.19
N GLN A 127 7.95 -10.90 -4.54
CA GLN A 127 8.94 -10.44 -3.59
C GLN A 127 8.74 -9.00 -3.14
N LEU A 128 8.21 -8.14 -4.00
CA LEU A 128 8.14 -6.70 -3.77
C LEU A 128 6.70 -6.17 -3.57
N LYS A 129 5.71 -7.05 -3.55
CA LYS A 129 4.29 -6.70 -3.46
C LYS A 129 3.96 -5.73 -2.32
N SER A 130 4.55 -5.93 -1.14
CA SER A 130 4.29 -5.09 0.02
C SER A 130 5.12 -3.81 0.04
N LYS A 131 6.17 -3.72 -0.80
CA LYS A 131 7.13 -2.61 -0.80
C LYS A 131 6.92 -1.62 -1.94
N ALA A 132 6.13 -1.99 -2.95
CA ALA A 132 5.87 -1.12 -4.09
C ALA A 132 4.56 -1.52 -4.80
N ASP A 133 3.97 -0.55 -5.50
CA ASP A 133 2.79 -0.77 -6.33
C ASP A 133 3.16 -1.63 -7.54
N SER A 134 2.27 -2.55 -7.88
CA SER A 134 2.44 -3.46 -9.03
C SER A 134 2.75 -2.72 -10.32
N GLN A 135 2.08 -1.60 -10.58
CA GLN A 135 2.29 -0.82 -11.81
C GLN A 135 3.71 -0.25 -11.89
N ARG A 136 4.26 0.19 -10.76
CA ARG A 136 5.65 0.67 -10.68
C ARG A 136 6.64 -0.43 -11.01
N ILE A 137 6.40 -1.64 -10.50
CA ILE A 137 7.25 -2.81 -10.76
C ILE A 137 7.21 -3.15 -12.25
N ILE A 138 6.04 -3.21 -12.85
CA ILE A 138 5.84 -3.48 -14.28
C ILE A 138 6.55 -2.44 -15.13
N ASN A 139 6.40 -1.16 -14.79
CA ASN A 139 7.01 -0.06 -15.53
C ASN A 139 8.55 -0.16 -15.54
N ILE A 140 9.14 -0.52 -14.40
CA ILE A 140 10.60 -0.68 -14.29
C ILE A 140 11.07 -1.87 -15.11
N ILE A 141 10.38 -3.00 -15.06
CA ILE A 141 10.76 -4.19 -15.85
C ILE A 141 10.67 -3.88 -17.35
N ASN A 142 9.62 -3.21 -17.77
CA ASN A 142 9.46 -2.81 -19.17
C ASN A 142 10.57 -1.84 -19.61
N SER A 143 10.98 -0.93 -18.74
CA SER A 143 12.09 0.00 -18.98
C SER A 143 13.41 -0.74 -19.15
N LEU A 144 13.65 -1.79 -18.37
CA LEU A 144 14.88 -2.61 -18.49
C LEU A 144 14.89 -3.47 -19.75
N ALA A 145 13.73 -3.87 -20.25
CA ALA A 145 13.58 -4.72 -21.44
C ALA A 145 13.72 -3.96 -22.76
N SER A 146 13.60 -2.63 -22.72
CA SER A 146 13.66 -1.79 -23.92
C SER A 146 15.05 -1.29 -24.24
#